data_6351844ef14bd3538de797a7682703c5
#
_entry.id   6351844ef14bd3538de797a7682703c5
#
_cell.length_a   1.000
_cell.length_b   1.000
_cell.length_c   1.000
_cell.angle_alpha   90.00
_cell.angle_beta   90.00
_cell.angle_gamma   90.00
#
_symmetry.space_group_name_H-M   'P 1'
#
loop_
_entity.id
_entity.type
_entity.pdbx_description
1 polymer ?
#
loop_
_entity_poly.entity_id
_entity_poly.type
_entity_poly.pdbx_seq_one_letter_code
_entity_poly.pdbx_strand_id
1 'polypeptide(L)'
;MSLNPSLLVYVLDNFESGLENFGIVNNDVFNELLFFLSQYDIKITDHKIEISIHNKLAVALIAVYNGVDLATICSKINWHDFELFSSELMRYHGYAVYTNFRLNNPRREIDIVGIKSQKALLVDCKHWKKNSLTGLKHIAEKQKSRSVLFLKKSKMNIKNAFPIILTFLPSATQFIDDIPEKYLETDGYGEGRKAPIFSIDF
;
A
#
# COMPACT_ATOMS: atom_id res chain seq x y z
N MET A 1 -8.54 0.48 -27.62
CA MET A 1 -9.18 1.80 -27.42
C MET A 1 -8.45 2.44 -26.25
N SER A 2 -7.86 3.62 -26.40
CA SER A 2 -7.15 4.29 -25.29
C SER A 2 -8.13 5.28 -24.66
N LEU A 3 -8.60 4.98 -23.47
CA LEU A 3 -9.40 5.90 -22.68
C LEU A 3 -8.58 7.15 -22.33
N ASN A 4 -9.21 8.32 -22.34
CA ASN A 4 -8.55 9.54 -21.90
C ASN A 4 -8.20 9.44 -20.39
N PRO A 5 -6.91 9.46 -20.00
CA PRO A 5 -6.50 9.32 -18.60
C PRO A 5 -7.15 10.33 -17.65
N SER A 6 -7.49 11.53 -18.14
CA SER A 6 -8.18 12.56 -17.34
C SER A 6 -9.56 12.12 -16.83
N LEU A 7 -10.24 11.21 -17.54
CA LEU A 7 -11.53 10.66 -17.10
C LEU A 7 -11.35 9.77 -15.86
N LEU A 8 -10.25 9.02 -15.78
CA LEU A 8 -9.97 8.17 -14.63
C LEU A 8 -9.63 9.01 -13.38
N VAL A 9 -8.90 10.12 -13.57
CA VAL A 9 -8.67 11.09 -12.49
C VAL A 9 -9.98 11.70 -12.02
N TYR A 10 -10.85 12.08 -12.96
CA TYR A 10 -12.18 12.61 -12.63
C TYR A 10 -13.03 11.60 -11.84
N VAL A 11 -12.99 10.32 -12.19
CA VAL A 11 -13.65 9.24 -11.42
C VAL A 11 -13.11 9.19 -9.99
N LEU A 12 -11.81 9.26 -9.80
CA LEU A 12 -11.19 9.25 -8.47
C LEU A 12 -11.57 10.48 -7.64
N ASP A 13 -11.65 11.66 -8.25
CA ASP A 13 -12.06 12.90 -7.57
C ASP A 13 -13.52 12.86 -7.09
N ASN A 14 -14.36 12.17 -7.81
CA ASN A 14 -15.80 12.09 -7.54
C ASN A 14 -16.23 10.72 -6.97
N PHE A 15 -15.26 9.86 -6.63
CA PHE A 15 -15.55 8.47 -6.25
C PHE A 15 -16.49 8.37 -5.05
N GLU A 16 -16.29 9.19 -4.03
CA GLU A 16 -17.07 9.17 -2.78
C GLU A 16 -18.42 9.87 -2.92
N SER A 17 -18.60 10.73 -3.91
CA SER A 17 -19.88 11.42 -4.18
C SER A 17 -20.84 10.60 -5.05
N GLY A 18 -20.47 9.36 -5.38
CA GLY A 18 -21.35 8.41 -6.07
C GLY A 18 -21.57 8.73 -7.53
N LEU A 19 -20.65 9.41 -8.20
CA LEU A 19 -20.65 9.66 -9.65
C LEU A 19 -21.97 10.22 -10.24
N GLU A 20 -22.94 10.62 -9.40
CA GLU A 20 -24.22 11.15 -9.85
C GLU A 20 -24.11 12.53 -10.53
N ASN A 21 -23.01 13.24 -10.30
CA ASN A 21 -22.76 14.58 -10.84
C ASN A 21 -21.92 14.60 -12.13
N PHE A 22 -22.08 13.60 -13.00
CA PHE A 22 -21.46 13.62 -14.32
C PHE A 22 -22.08 14.67 -15.26
N GLY A 23 -22.61 15.76 -14.73
CA GLY A 23 -23.19 16.86 -15.52
C GLY A 23 -22.25 17.54 -16.53
N ILE A 24 -21.02 17.07 -16.64
CA ILE A 24 -19.99 17.61 -17.56
C ILE A 24 -19.61 16.60 -18.64
N VAL A 25 -19.89 15.32 -18.47
CA VAL A 25 -19.51 14.28 -19.44
C VAL A 25 -20.75 13.88 -20.24
N ASN A 26 -20.61 13.91 -21.59
CA ASN A 26 -21.62 13.38 -22.48
C ASN A 26 -21.93 11.91 -22.11
N ASN A 27 -23.20 11.51 -22.14
CA ASN A 27 -23.65 10.16 -21.81
C ASN A 27 -22.89 9.07 -22.58
N ASP A 28 -22.51 9.32 -23.82
CA ASP A 28 -21.76 8.37 -24.63
C ASP A 28 -20.34 8.13 -24.08
N VAL A 29 -19.65 9.19 -23.67
CA VAL A 29 -18.32 9.11 -23.05
C VAL A 29 -18.39 8.41 -21.69
N PHE A 30 -19.47 8.65 -20.95
CA PHE A 30 -19.70 7.96 -19.68
C PHE A 30 -19.95 6.47 -19.86
N ASN A 31 -20.80 6.09 -20.79
CA ASN A 31 -21.07 4.69 -21.10
C ASN A 31 -19.81 3.96 -21.61
N GLU A 32 -18.99 4.63 -22.41
CA GLU A 32 -17.70 4.11 -22.86
C GLU A 32 -16.74 3.88 -21.67
N LEU A 33 -16.68 4.82 -20.72
CA LEU A 33 -15.90 4.70 -19.48
C LEU A 33 -16.38 3.52 -18.64
N LEU A 34 -17.69 3.38 -18.41
CA LEU A 34 -18.25 2.26 -17.65
C LEU A 34 -17.96 0.92 -18.31
N PHE A 35 -18.15 0.84 -19.64
CA PHE A 35 -17.80 -0.35 -20.40
C PHE A 35 -16.32 -0.69 -20.27
N PHE A 36 -15.43 0.30 -20.36
CA PHE A 36 -14.00 0.10 -20.17
C PHE A 36 -13.68 -0.42 -18.76
N LEU A 37 -14.23 0.19 -17.73
CA LEU A 37 -13.99 -0.19 -16.32
C LEU A 37 -14.55 -1.58 -16.00
N SER A 38 -15.65 -1.99 -16.61
CA SER A 38 -16.24 -3.31 -16.41
C SER A 38 -15.32 -4.47 -16.85
N GLN A 39 -14.34 -4.20 -17.71
CA GLN A 39 -13.36 -5.18 -18.14
C GLN A 39 -12.32 -5.50 -17.07
N TYR A 40 -12.26 -4.72 -15.99
CA TYR A 40 -11.29 -4.83 -14.87
C TYR A 40 -11.93 -5.31 -13.56
N ASP A 41 -13.05 -6.05 -13.66
CA ASP A 41 -13.77 -6.57 -12.47
C ASP A 41 -14.29 -5.47 -11.53
N ILE A 42 -14.44 -4.23 -12.03
CA ILE A 42 -15.03 -3.15 -11.27
C ILE A 42 -16.54 -3.33 -11.27
N LYS A 43 -17.12 -3.42 -10.07
CA LYS A 43 -18.57 -3.59 -9.93
C LYS A 43 -19.31 -2.32 -10.31
N ILE A 44 -20.17 -2.45 -11.32
CA ILE A 44 -21.02 -1.39 -11.85
C ILE A 44 -22.46 -1.85 -11.73
N THR A 45 -23.29 -1.07 -11.04
CA THR A 45 -24.72 -1.34 -10.84
C THR A 45 -25.49 -0.09 -11.24
N ASP A 46 -26.55 -0.25 -12.05
CA ASP A 46 -27.41 0.85 -12.50
C ASP A 46 -26.62 2.04 -13.09
N HIS A 47 -25.64 1.75 -13.94
CA HIS A 47 -24.74 2.75 -14.54
C HIS A 47 -23.91 3.55 -13.49
N LYS A 48 -23.71 3.00 -12.30
CA LYS A 48 -22.88 3.60 -11.25
C LYS A 48 -21.77 2.64 -10.81
N ILE A 49 -20.59 3.18 -10.53
CA ILE A 49 -19.52 2.39 -9.92
C ILE A 49 -19.87 2.20 -8.46
N GLU A 50 -19.85 0.94 -7.98
CA GLU A 50 -20.03 0.66 -6.56
C GLU A 50 -18.95 1.35 -5.74
N ILE A 51 -19.36 2.13 -4.73
CA ILE A 51 -18.45 2.82 -3.83
C ILE A 51 -17.84 1.79 -2.89
N SER A 52 -16.65 1.33 -3.23
CA SER A 52 -15.85 0.44 -2.41
C SER A 52 -14.37 0.79 -2.54
N ILE A 53 -13.61 0.49 -1.49
CA ILE A 53 -12.17 0.72 -1.53
C ILE A 53 -11.49 -0.09 -2.65
N HIS A 54 -11.97 -1.29 -2.93
CA HIS A 54 -11.45 -2.12 -4.01
C HIS A 54 -11.63 -1.46 -5.37
N ASN A 55 -12.83 -0.95 -5.65
CA ASN A 55 -13.11 -0.25 -6.90
C ASN A 55 -12.30 1.05 -7.03
N LYS A 56 -12.18 1.83 -5.94
CA LYS A 56 -11.36 3.05 -5.92
C LYS A 56 -9.90 2.76 -6.26
N LEU A 57 -9.34 1.73 -5.64
CA LEU A 57 -7.94 1.35 -5.87
C LEU A 57 -7.74 0.72 -7.25
N ALA A 58 -8.71 -0.06 -7.75
CA ALA A 58 -8.67 -0.58 -9.11
C ALA A 58 -8.66 0.57 -10.14
N VAL A 59 -9.52 1.58 -9.97
CA VAL A 59 -9.51 2.78 -10.84
C VAL A 59 -8.17 3.50 -10.75
N ALA A 60 -7.59 3.63 -9.57
CA ALA A 60 -6.28 4.26 -9.37
C ALA A 60 -5.17 3.51 -10.12
N LEU A 61 -5.13 2.19 -10.02
CA LEU A 61 -4.17 1.36 -10.75
C LEU A 61 -4.36 1.47 -12.26
N ILE A 62 -5.61 1.38 -12.73
CA ILE A 62 -5.93 1.53 -14.15
C ILE A 62 -5.48 2.91 -14.66
N ALA A 63 -5.64 3.96 -13.86
CA ALA A 63 -5.21 5.30 -14.21
C ALA A 63 -3.68 5.39 -14.41
N VAL A 64 -2.90 4.77 -13.50
CA VAL A 64 -1.44 4.68 -13.64
C VAL A 64 -1.06 3.91 -14.91
N TYR A 65 -1.68 2.75 -15.16
CA TYR A 65 -1.44 1.97 -16.38
C TYR A 65 -1.77 2.74 -17.67
N ASN A 66 -2.71 3.70 -17.61
CA ASN A 66 -3.07 4.57 -18.72
C ASN A 66 -2.29 5.87 -18.75
N GLY A 67 -1.19 5.99 -18.00
CA GLY A 67 -0.23 7.08 -18.09
C GLY A 67 -0.52 8.29 -17.20
N VAL A 68 -1.46 8.18 -16.24
CA VAL A 68 -1.59 9.20 -15.18
C VAL A 68 -0.37 9.12 -14.27
N ASP A 69 0.25 10.25 -13.99
CA ASP A 69 1.40 10.28 -13.11
C ASP A 69 1.05 9.86 -11.67
N LEU A 70 2.00 9.18 -11.06
CA LEU A 70 1.81 8.62 -9.73
C LEU A 70 1.56 9.67 -8.65
N ALA A 71 2.14 10.87 -8.77
CA ALA A 71 1.92 11.95 -7.79
C ALA A 71 0.48 12.47 -7.85
N THR A 72 -0.11 12.54 -9.03
CA THR A 72 -1.53 12.85 -9.21
C THR A 72 -2.39 11.81 -8.50
N ILE A 73 -2.15 10.52 -8.72
CA ILE A 73 -2.89 9.43 -8.05
C ILE A 73 -2.71 9.48 -6.53
N CYS A 74 -1.48 9.70 -6.04
CA CYS A 74 -1.22 9.86 -4.61
C CYS A 74 -2.04 10.99 -3.96
N SER A 75 -2.38 12.03 -4.72
CA SER A 75 -3.21 13.12 -4.20
C SER A 75 -4.68 12.75 -4.03
N LYS A 76 -5.15 11.67 -4.69
CA LYS A 76 -6.54 11.20 -4.72
C LYS A 76 -6.80 10.02 -3.78
N ILE A 77 -5.74 9.32 -3.36
CA ILE A 77 -5.79 8.20 -2.44
C ILE A 77 -5.32 8.71 -1.07
N ASN A 78 -6.10 8.47 -0.02
CA ASN A 78 -5.67 8.80 1.34
C ASN A 78 -4.76 7.70 1.92
N TRP A 79 -4.12 7.98 3.07
CA TRP A 79 -3.20 7.05 3.71
C TRP A 79 -3.87 5.74 4.14
N HIS A 80 -5.13 5.79 4.54
CA HIS A 80 -5.91 4.61 4.95
C HIS A 80 -6.21 3.70 3.77
N ASP A 81 -6.59 4.28 2.62
CA ASP A 81 -6.78 3.54 1.37
C ASP A 81 -5.49 2.81 0.97
N PHE A 82 -4.33 3.47 1.16
CA PHE A 82 -3.03 2.89 0.84
C PHE A 82 -2.67 1.70 1.74
N GLU A 83 -2.94 1.79 3.05
CA GLU A 83 -2.78 0.66 3.97
C GLU A 83 -3.69 -0.51 3.60
N LEU A 84 -4.95 -0.25 3.29
CA LEU A 84 -5.89 -1.28 2.84
C LEU A 84 -5.43 -1.97 1.56
N PHE A 85 -5.03 -1.19 0.57
CA PHE A 85 -4.48 -1.72 -0.68
C PHE A 85 -3.28 -2.63 -0.43
N SER A 86 -2.33 -2.16 0.36
CA SER A 86 -1.13 -2.92 0.71
C SER A 86 -1.49 -4.24 1.41
N SER A 87 -2.50 -4.21 2.27
CA SER A 87 -3.02 -5.39 2.97
C SER A 87 -3.63 -6.40 2.00
N GLU A 88 -4.45 -5.94 1.05
CA GLU A 88 -5.08 -6.80 0.04
C GLU A 88 -4.04 -7.40 -0.90
N LEU A 89 -3.05 -6.61 -1.33
CA LEU A 89 -1.95 -7.11 -2.15
C LEU A 89 -1.19 -8.24 -1.44
N MET A 90 -0.91 -8.09 -0.15
CA MET A 90 -0.26 -9.14 0.63
C MET A 90 -1.14 -10.38 0.76
N ARG A 91 -2.46 -10.24 0.97
CA ARG A 91 -3.41 -11.37 0.98
C ARG A 91 -3.42 -12.11 -0.35
N TYR A 92 -3.45 -11.38 -1.45
CA TYR A 92 -3.40 -11.95 -2.80
C TYR A 92 -2.13 -12.80 -3.01
N HIS A 93 -0.99 -12.38 -2.43
CA HIS A 93 0.25 -13.15 -2.44
C HIS A 93 0.33 -14.27 -1.39
N GLY A 94 -0.78 -14.59 -0.72
CA GLY A 94 -0.91 -15.72 0.19
C GLY A 94 -0.33 -15.48 1.59
N TYR A 95 -0.24 -14.23 2.04
CA TYR A 95 0.09 -13.90 3.43
C TYR A 95 -1.17 -13.92 4.30
N ALA A 96 -1.05 -14.44 5.52
CA ALA A 96 -2.01 -14.14 6.59
C ALA A 96 -1.74 -12.72 7.08
N VAL A 97 -2.71 -11.81 6.95
CA VAL A 97 -2.51 -10.37 7.16
C VAL A 97 -3.30 -9.86 8.35
N TYR A 98 -2.60 -9.12 9.22
CA TYR A 98 -3.15 -8.41 10.37
C TYR A 98 -2.86 -6.92 10.20
N THR A 99 -3.89 -6.08 10.28
CA THR A 99 -3.76 -4.62 10.20
C THR A 99 -3.80 -4.01 11.60
N ASN A 100 -3.17 -2.84 11.77
CA ASN A 100 -3.12 -2.11 13.04
C ASN A 100 -2.68 -3.00 14.22
N PHE A 101 -1.65 -3.80 13.99
CA PHE A 101 -1.18 -4.78 14.98
C PHE A 101 -0.53 -4.07 16.18
N ARG A 102 -1.08 -4.32 17.39
CA ARG A 102 -0.64 -3.64 18.60
C ARG A 102 0.23 -4.53 19.47
N LEU A 103 1.42 -4.03 19.77
CA LEU A 103 2.32 -4.57 20.77
C LEU A 103 2.15 -3.79 22.08
N ASN A 104 2.17 -4.50 23.20
CA ASN A 104 2.07 -3.92 24.53
C ASN A 104 3.42 -3.94 25.24
N ASN A 105 3.68 -2.94 26.11
CA ASN A 105 4.84 -2.83 26.99
C ASN A 105 6.23 -2.91 26.30
N PRO A 106 6.68 -1.89 25.58
CA PRO A 106 6.02 -0.61 25.33
C PRO A 106 4.94 -0.71 24.24
N ARG A 107 3.95 0.16 24.30
CA ARG A 107 2.91 0.24 23.28
C ARG A 107 3.53 0.66 21.95
N ARG A 108 3.36 -0.16 20.94
CA ARG A 108 3.77 0.10 19.55
C ARG A 108 2.69 -0.42 18.63
N GLU A 109 2.52 0.25 17.50
CA GLU A 109 1.60 -0.16 16.46
C GLU A 109 2.40 -0.43 15.18
N ILE A 110 2.01 -1.47 14.45
CA ILE A 110 2.55 -1.86 13.16
C ILE A 110 1.37 -1.82 12.20
N ASP A 111 1.49 -1.06 11.13
CA ASP A 111 0.38 -0.82 10.21
C ASP A 111 -0.11 -2.14 9.61
N ILE A 112 0.82 -2.96 9.09
CA ILE A 112 0.48 -4.27 8.53
C ILE A 112 1.51 -5.32 8.98
N VAL A 113 1.01 -6.47 9.41
CA VAL A 113 1.82 -7.68 9.66
C VAL A 113 1.35 -8.77 8.71
N GLY A 114 2.19 -9.15 7.77
CA GLY A 114 1.92 -10.27 6.86
C GLY A 114 2.76 -11.49 7.20
N ILE A 115 2.12 -12.63 7.42
CA ILE A 115 2.79 -13.85 7.85
C ILE A 115 2.67 -14.94 6.78
N LYS A 116 3.81 -15.53 6.40
CA LYS A 116 3.87 -16.67 5.50
C LYS A 116 5.07 -17.55 5.85
N SER A 117 4.86 -18.86 6.03
CA SER A 117 5.92 -19.85 6.28
C SER A 117 6.90 -19.46 7.40
N GLN A 118 6.39 -19.11 8.58
CA GLN A 118 7.16 -18.69 9.78
C GLN A 118 7.97 -17.38 9.60
N LYS A 119 7.72 -16.65 8.53
CA LYS A 119 8.30 -15.33 8.27
C LYS A 119 7.22 -14.28 8.42
N ALA A 120 7.54 -13.16 9.06
CA ALA A 120 6.67 -12.01 9.16
C ALA A 120 7.27 -10.82 8.39
N LEU A 121 6.46 -10.18 7.57
CA LEU A 121 6.75 -8.86 7.00
C LEU A 121 6.04 -7.82 7.87
N LEU A 122 6.78 -6.90 8.42
CA LEU A 122 6.27 -5.83 9.29
C LEU A 122 6.32 -4.53 8.51
N VAL A 123 5.19 -4.14 7.96
CA VAL A 123 5.10 -3.03 7.02
C VAL A 123 4.65 -1.77 7.72
N ASP A 124 5.37 -0.69 7.49
CA ASP A 124 5.02 0.69 7.86
C ASP A 124 4.71 1.45 6.57
N CYS A 125 3.46 1.82 6.39
CA CYS A 125 2.99 2.50 5.18
C CYS A 125 3.21 4.00 5.27
N LYS A 126 3.82 4.58 4.25
CA LYS A 126 4.10 6.03 4.20
C LYS A 126 3.53 6.66 2.93
N HIS A 127 2.51 7.44 3.14
CA HIS A 127 1.89 8.26 2.10
C HIS A 127 2.50 9.67 2.12
N TRP A 128 3.74 9.77 1.62
CA TRP A 128 4.46 11.03 1.60
C TRP A 128 4.36 11.71 0.24
N LYS A 129 4.24 13.03 0.27
CA LYS A 129 4.35 13.85 -0.95
C LYS A 129 5.79 13.99 -1.43
N LYS A 130 6.76 13.84 -0.54
CA LYS A 130 8.20 13.85 -0.83
C LYS A 130 8.92 12.92 0.13
N ASN A 131 9.78 12.07 -0.40
CA ASN A 131 10.65 11.21 0.40
C ASN A 131 11.93 11.98 0.79
N SER A 132 12.32 11.91 2.06
CA SER A 132 13.61 12.40 2.52
C SER A 132 14.42 11.25 3.11
N LEU A 133 15.72 11.16 2.77
CA LEU A 133 16.59 10.10 3.27
C LEU A 133 16.66 10.08 4.80
N THR A 134 16.74 11.26 5.43
CA THR A 134 16.77 11.39 6.91
C THR A 134 15.47 10.88 7.53
N GLY A 135 14.33 11.22 6.93
CA GLY A 135 13.03 10.72 7.38
C GLY A 135 12.92 9.20 7.27
N LEU A 136 13.39 8.63 6.15
CA LEU A 136 13.41 7.19 5.92
C LEU A 136 14.32 6.46 6.92
N LYS A 137 15.52 6.99 7.22
CA LYS A 137 16.42 6.43 8.22
C LYS A 137 15.76 6.34 9.61
N HIS A 138 15.13 7.41 10.06
CA HIS A 138 14.45 7.45 11.35
C HIS A 138 13.29 6.44 11.43
N ILE A 139 12.53 6.28 10.35
CA ILE A 139 11.44 5.29 10.30
C ILE A 139 12.00 3.87 10.28
N ALA A 140 13.09 3.63 9.53
CA ALA A 140 13.73 2.33 9.48
C ALA A 140 14.20 1.88 10.87
N GLU A 141 14.81 2.76 11.65
CA GLU A 141 15.21 2.49 13.05
C GLU A 141 14.01 2.13 13.93
N LYS A 142 12.91 2.89 13.80
CA LYS A 142 11.67 2.59 14.52
C LYS A 142 11.10 1.24 14.14
N GLN A 143 11.04 0.96 12.86
CA GLN A 143 10.46 -0.28 12.33
C GLN A 143 11.27 -1.50 12.72
N LYS A 144 12.57 -1.36 12.77
CA LYS A 144 13.49 -2.35 13.29
C LYS A 144 13.26 -2.65 14.78
N SER A 145 13.15 -1.60 15.60
CA SER A 145 12.81 -1.76 17.01
C SER A 145 11.46 -2.48 17.20
N ARG A 146 10.48 -2.20 16.35
CA ARG A 146 9.19 -2.90 16.34
C ARG A 146 9.34 -4.37 15.96
N SER A 147 10.23 -4.70 15.01
CA SER A 147 10.47 -6.08 14.58
C SER A 147 11.07 -6.93 15.69
N VAL A 148 12.06 -6.41 16.40
CA VAL A 148 12.64 -7.07 17.58
C VAL A 148 11.59 -7.29 18.67
N LEU A 149 10.78 -6.28 18.94
CA LEU A 149 9.72 -6.38 19.93
C LEU A 149 8.64 -7.38 19.52
N PHE A 150 8.28 -7.42 18.24
CA PHE A 150 7.35 -8.38 17.68
C PHE A 150 7.82 -9.82 17.88
N LEU A 151 9.05 -10.13 17.48
CA LEU A 151 9.64 -11.46 17.68
C LEU A 151 9.64 -11.91 19.13
N LYS A 152 9.96 -10.99 20.07
CA LYS A 152 9.99 -11.29 21.50
C LYS A 152 8.61 -11.50 22.13
N LYS A 153 7.58 -10.85 21.61
CA LYS A 153 6.27 -10.75 22.25
C LYS A 153 5.13 -11.40 21.51
N SER A 154 5.27 -11.64 20.21
CA SER A 154 4.26 -12.37 19.47
C SER A 154 4.22 -13.82 19.97
N LYS A 155 3.01 -14.31 20.24
CA LYS A 155 2.79 -15.73 20.56
C LYS A 155 2.71 -16.61 19.31
N MET A 156 3.02 -16.03 18.16
CA MET A 156 2.97 -16.69 16.86
C MET A 156 4.27 -17.44 16.63
N ASN A 157 4.22 -18.59 15.95
CA ASN A 157 5.40 -19.38 15.61
C ASN A 157 6.15 -18.72 14.43
N ILE A 158 6.82 -17.59 14.70
CA ILE A 158 7.57 -16.80 13.73
C ILE A 158 9.06 -16.90 14.04
N LYS A 159 9.84 -17.30 13.04
CA LYS A 159 11.30 -17.38 13.14
C LYS A 159 11.99 -16.07 12.74
N ASN A 160 11.47 -15.42 11.71
CA ASN A 160 12.09 -14.22 11.16
C ASN A 160 11.04 -13.12 10.99
N ALA A 161 11.41 -11.89 11.31
CA ALA A 161 10.61 -10.70 11.08
C ALA A 161 11.41 -9.68 10.26
N PHE A 162 10.84 -9.24 9.16
CA PHE A 162 11.46 -8.33 8.21
C PHE A 162 10.76 -6.96 8.29
N PRO A 163 11.44 -5.91 8.76
CA PRO A 163 10.90 -4.57 8.70
C PRO A 163 10.85 -4.08 7.26
N ILE A 164 9.73 -3.50 6.88
CA ILE A 164 9.49 -2.95 5.55
C ILE A 164 8.92 -1.56 5.69
N ILE A 165 9.41 -0.61 4.90
CA ILE A 165 8.78 0.68 4.69
C ILE A 165 8.20 0.65 3.29
N LEU A 166 6.90 0.79 3.19
CA LEU A 166 6.19 0.83 1.93
C LEU A 166 5.83 2.29 1.62
N THR A 167 6.36 2.81 0.53
CA THR A 167 6.06 4.16 0.06
C THR A 167 5.24 4.11 -1.22
N PHE A 168 4.32 5.02 -1.39
CA PHE A 168 3.54 5.12 -2.62
C PHE A 168 4.35 5.78 -3.75
N LEU A 169 5.21 6.74 -3.41
CA LEU A 169 6.12 7.36 -4.38
C LEU A 169 7.41 6.55 -4.50
N PRO A 170 7.93 6.38 -5.72
CA PRO A 170 9.22 5.74 -5.94
C PRO A 170 10.31 6.39 -5.07
N SER A 171 11.14 5.58 -4.47
CA SER A 171 12.31 6.03 -3.72
C SER A 171 13.58 5.63 -4.45
N ALA A 172 14.51 6.55 -4.61
CA ALA A 172 15.84 6.25 -5.13
C ALA A 172 16.65 5.31 -4.19
N THR A 173 16.19 5.15 -2.94
CA THR A 173 16.85 4.34 -1.92
C THR A 173 16.05 3.08 -1.67
N GLN A 174 16.57 1.93 -2.11
CA GLN A 174 15.96 0.62 -1.87
C GLN A 174 16.33 0.04 -0.51
N PHE A 175 17.48 0.42 0.04
CA PHE A 175 18.00 -0.08 1.31
C PHE A 175 18.61 1.05 2.13
N ILE A 176 18.49 0.97 3.45
CA ILE A 176 19.12 1.90 4.38
C ILE A 176 20.32 1.20 5.04
N ASP A 177 21.52 1.71 4.76
CA ASP A 177 22.79 1.05 5.07
C ASP A 177 23.13 0.99 6.58
N ASP A 178 22.67 1.93 7.39
CA ASP A 178 23.05 2.09 8.81
C ASP A 178 22.28 1.17 9.77
N ILE A 179 21.62 0.13 9.27
CA ILE A 179 20.85 -0.77 10.13
C ILE A 179 21.76 -1.92 10.57
N PRO A 180 22.14 -2.04 11.86
CA PRO A 180 22.92 -3.16 12.32
C PRO A 180 22.22 -4.49 12.05
N GLU A 181 22.96 -5.43 11.52
CA GLU A 181 22.52 -6.74 11.04
C GLU A 181 21.93 -7.69 12.08
N LYS A 182 21.95 -7.28 13.34
CA LYS A 182 21.74 -8.13 14.52
C LYS A 182 20.29 -8.48 14.87
N TYR A 183 19.28 -8.01 14.15
CA TYR A 183 17.93 -7.96 14.73
C TYR A 183 16.85 -8.75 13.99
N LEU A 184 17.18 -9.58 13.04
CA LEU A 184 16.18 -10.23 12.17
C LEU A 184 15.92 -11.71 12.47
N GLU A 185 16.68 -12.34 13.36
CA GLU A 185 16.51 -13.77 13.68
C GLU A 185 16.33 -13.99 15.19
N THR A 186 15.51 -14.98 15.56
CA THR A 186 15.25 -15.33 16.95
C THR A 186 16.32 -16.25 17.57
N ASP A 187 17.05 -17.02 16.75
CA ASP A 187 17.91 -18.12 17.19
C ASP A 187 19.40 -17.94 16.89
N GLY A 188 19.82 -16.77 16.58
CA GLY A 188 21.23 -16.51 16.26
C GLY A 188 21.33 -15.22 15.49
N TYR A 189 22.13 -14.39 16.00
CA TYR A 189 22.44 -13.12 15.38
C TYR A 189 23.21 -13.36 14.08
N GLY A 190 22.47 -13.63 13.01
CA GLY A 190 23.00 -13.73 11.66
C GLY A 190 23.37 -12.37 11.13
N GLU A 191 24.54 -12.27 10.54
CA GLU A 191 25.06 -11.05 9.93
C GLU A 191 24.20 -10.61 8.73
N GLY A 192 23.82 -9.36 8.71
CA GLY A 192 23.67 -8.59 7.51
C GLY A 192 22.38 -8.62 6.70
N ARG A 193 21.24 -8.18 7.22
CA ARG A 193 20.13 -7.86 6.31
C ARG A 193 19.59 -6.46 6.51
N LYS A 194 19.66 -5.67 5.44
CA LYS A 194 19.16 -4.29 5.35
C LYS A 194 17.63 -4.31 5.37
N ALA A 195 16.99 -3.33 6.01
CA ALA A 195 15.55 -3.16 5.89
C ALA A 195 15.21 -2.71 4.46
N PRO A 196 14.46 -3.49 3.70
CA PRO A 196 14.08 -3.08 2.35
C PRO A 196 13.07 -1.92 2.40
N ILE A 197 13.27 -0.96 1.53
CA ILE A 197 12.29 0.04 1.18
C ILE A 197 11.72 -0.41 -0.16
N PHE A 198 10.44 -0.71 -0.17
CA PHE A 198 9.74 -1.02 -1.41
C PHE A 198 8.95 0.20 -1.84
N SER A 199 9.20 0.67 -3.05
CA SER A 199 8.23 1.41 -3.82
C SER A 199 7.38 0.42 -4.61
N ILE A 200 6.14 0.72 -4.79
CA ILE A 200 5.32 -0.03 -5.74
C ILE A 200 5.72 0.49 -7.12
N ASP A 201 6.61 -0.24 -7.77
CA ASP A 201 6.91 -0.03 -9.19
C ASP A 201 5.84 -0.79 -9.97
N PHE A 202 5.02 -0.04 -10.69
CA PHE A 202 3.98 -0.57 -11.59
C PHE A 202 4.54 -0.75 -13.00
#